data_2aeed0f0f62db0a0926a0e8725b9e4f0
#
_entry.id   2aeed0f0f62db0a0926a0e8725b9e4f0
#
_cell.length_a   1.000
_cell.length_b   1.000
_cell.length_c   1.000
_cell.angle_alpha   90.00
_cell.angle_beta   90.00
_cell.angle_gamma   90.00
#
_symmetry.space_group_name_H-M   'P 1'
#
loop_
_entity.id
_entity.type
_entity.pdbx_description
1 polymer ?
#
loop_
_entity_poly.entity_id
_entity_poly.type
_entity_poly.pdbx_seq_one_letter_code
_entity_poly.pdbx_strand_id
1 'polypeptide(L)'
;MLLEIKKLDCRRGHKLVVADVTFSLKSGECIILKGPNGSGKTTLLRHIAGLNSNNINNLSNDEIAFSGHLDGVKSTLTVNENLKFWAGVYNTDNIDNIIKILNLRDLENRMAGELSAGQKRRLGLARMLLTNAKIWLMDEPTVSLDEKTTKIISDIIVNHCDEGGAAIISTHVDLNLPKSTILDINSFKPSVGKEIDPFLKGNF
;
A
#
# COMPACT_ATOMS: atom_id res chain seq x y z
N MET A 1 -5.27 18.88 3.21
CA MET A 1 -5.99 17.59 3.07
C MET A 1 -5.49 16.95 1.79
N LEU A 2 -5.00 15.72 1.87
CA LEU A 2 -4.48 14.99 0.70
C LEU A 2 -5.52 14.04 0.10
N LEU A 3 -6.38 13.45 0.94
CA LEU A 3 -7.42 12.52 0.49
C LEU A 3 -8.69 12.70 1.31
N GLU A 4 -9.84 12.66 0.66
CA GLU A 4 -11.15 12.62 1.31
C GLU A 4 -11.97 11.49 0.68
N ILE A 5 -12.41 10.56 1.51
CA ILE A 5 -13.29 9.44 1.12
C ILE A 5 -14.66 9.68 1.75
N LYS A 6 -15.71 9.65 0.92
CA LYS A 6 -17.11 9.84 1.35
C LYS A 6 -17.98 8.69 0.85
N LYS A 7 -18.54 7.93 1.78
CA LYS A 7 -19.51 6.85 1.52
C LYS A 7 -19.05 5.87 0.44
N LEU A 8 -17.77 5.45 0.53
CA LEU A 8 -17.19 4.51 -0.42
C LEU A 8 -17.67 3.09 -0.15
N ASP A 9 -18.25 2.47 -1.16
CA ASP A 9 -18.59 1.05 -1.20
C ASP A 9 -17.50 0.28 -1.96
N CYS A 10 -16.92 -0.75 -1.31
CA CYS A 10 -15.89 -1.58 -1.92
C CYS A 10 -16.42 -2.98 -2.22
N ARG A 11 -16.25 -3.42 -3.48
CA ARG A 11 -16.68 -4.74 -3.95
C ARG A 11 -15.49 -5.60 -4.36
N ARG A 12 -15.66 -6.92 -4.17
CA ARG A 12 -14.78 -7.95 -4.72
C ARG A 12 -15.61 -8.82 -5.65
N GLY A 13 -15.48 -8.61 -6.96
CA GLY A 13 -16.45 -9.11 -7.92
C GLY A 13 -17.83 -8.50 -7.64
N HIS A 14 -18.85 -9.35 -7.52
CA HIS A 14 -20.22 -8.90 -7.24
C HIS A 14 -20.48 -8.66 -5.75
N LYS A 15 -19.65 -9.22 -4.86
CA LYS A 15 -19.86 -9.14 -3.42
C LYS A 15 -19.44 -7.80 -2.85
N LEU A 16 -20.36 -7.11 -2.14
CA LEU A 16 -20.06 -5.94 -1.32
C LEU A 16 -19.29 -6.39 -0.07
N VAL A 17 -18.07 -5.89 0.12
CA VAL A 17 -17.17 -6.30 1.22
C VAL A 17 -17.14 -5.26 2.32
N VAL A 18 -17.12 -3.99 1.94
CA VAL A 18 -17.08 -2.83 2.84
C VAL A 18 -18.03 -1.79 2.30
N ALA A 19 -18.81 -1.12 3.15
CA ALA A 19 -19.82 -0.15 2.75
C ALA A 19 -19.72 1.15 3.53
N ASP A 20 -20.09 2.26 2.88
CA ASP A 20 -20.21 3.59 3.47
C ASP A 20 -18.92 4.11 4.14
N VAL A 21 -17.74 3.69 3.66
CA VAL A 21 -16.45 4.13 4.23
C VAL A 21 -16.30 5.63 4.09
N THR A 22 -16.05 6.30 5.20
CA THR A 22 -15.88 7.75 5.24
C THR A 22 -14.72 8.11 6.16
N PHE A 23 -13.71 8.77 5.63
CA PHE A 23 -12.58 9.32 6.38
C PHE A 23 -11.84 10.38 5.58
N SER A 24 -10.96 11.11 6.24
CA SER A 24 -10.03 12.04 5.59
C SER A 24 -8.59 11.74 6.00
N LEU A 25 -7.64 12.05 5.13
CA LEU A 25 -6.21 11.90 5.34
C LEU A 25 -5.53 13.24 5.05
N LYS A 26 -4.80 13.76 6.03
CA LYS A 26 -4.05 15.01 5.91
C LYS A 26 -2.57 14.72 5.69
N SER A 27 -1.85 15.73 5.24
CA SER A 27 -0.39 15.72 5.23
C SER A 27 0.16 15.46 6.64
N GLY A 28 1.14 14.57 6.75
CA GLY A 28 1.74 14.17 8.01
C GLY A 28 0.98 13.07 8.77
N GLU A 29 -0.17 12.62 8.28
CA GLU A 29 -0.99 11.61 8.97
C GLU A 29 -0.73 10.20 8.44
N CYS A 30 -0.87 9.23 9.35
CA CYS A 30 -0.90 7.81 9.00
C CYS A 30 -2.19 7.17 9.50
N ILE A 31 -2.89 6.41 8.65
CA ILE A 31 -4.05 5.60 9.03
C ILE A 31 -3.65 4.13 9.03
N ILE A 32 -3.87 3.46 10.16
CA ILE A 32 -3.69 2.02 10.30
C ILE A 32 -5.05 1.33 10.12
N LEU A 33 -5.18 0.54 9.07
CA LEU A 33 -6.36 -0.29 8.86
C LEU A 33 -6.29 -1.54 9.73
N LYS A 34 -7.20 -1.68 10.66
CA LYS A 34 -7.35 -2.87 11.51
C LYS A 34 -8.59 -3.66 11.12
N GLY A 35 -8.55 -4.97 11.38
CA GLY A 35 -9.63 -5.91 11.12
C GLY A 35 -9.10 -7.30 10.79
N PRO A 36 -9.93 -8.36 10.92
CA PRO A 36 -9.52 -9.72 10.65
C PRO A 36 -9.17 -9.95 9.17
N ASN A 37 -8.56 -11.10 8.88
CA ASN A 37 -8.31 -11.50 7.51
C ASN A 37 -9.65 -11.64 6.76
N GLY A 38 -9.67 -11.18 5.51
CA GLY A 38 -10.90 -11.17 4.70
C GLY A 38 -11.88 -10.02 4.99
N SER A 39 -11.62 -9.13 5.95
CA SER A 39 -12.51 -8.01 6.28
C SER A 39 -12.60 -6.91 5.20
N GLY A 40 -11.73 -6.94 4.19
CA GLY A 40 -11.76 -5.98 3.10
C GLY A 40 -10.65 -4.92 3.10
N LYS A 41 -9.64 -5.00 3.98
CA LYS A 41 -8.50 -4.06 4.03
C LYS A 41 -7.83 -3.90 2.65
N THR A 42 -7.38 -5.00 2.07
CA THR A 42 -6.78 -5.01 0.71
C THR A 42 -7.75 -4.47 -0.34
N THR A 43 -9.04 -4.81 -0.24
CA THR A 43 -10.06 -4.34 -1.19
C THR A 43 -10.20 -2.82 -1.10
N LEU A 44 -10.26 -2.26 0.11
CA LEU A 44 -10.31 -0.82 0.32
C LEU A 44 -9.08 -0.12 -0.25
N LEU A 45 -7.87 -0.60 0.09
CA LEU A 45 -6.62 -0.03 -0.42
C LEU A 45 -6.58 -0.04 -1.95
N ARG A 46 -7.01 -1.14 -2.60
CA ARG A 46 -7.06 -1.24 -4.06
C ARG A 46 -8.09 -0.31 -4.70
N HIS A 47 -9.23 -0.06 -4.04
CA HIS A 47 -10.21 0.92 -4.51
C HIS A 47 -9.63 2.34 -4.43
N ILE A 48 -8.98 2.68 -3.30
CA ILE A 48 -8.33 3.99 -3.14
C ILE A 48 -7.21 4.17 -4.17
N ALA A 49 -6.45 3.11 -4.48
CA ALA A 49 -5.40 3.11 -5.50
C ALA A 49 -5.93 3.21 -6.94
N GLY A 50 -7.25 3.22 -7.16
CA GLY A 50 -7.84 3.23 -8.51
C GLY A 50 -7.64 1.93 -9.29
N LEU A 51 -7.22 0.84 -8.64
CA LEU A 51 -6.97 -0.46 -9.27
C LEU A 51 -8.24 -1.30 -9.51
N ASN A 52 -9.36 -0.87 -8.98
CA ASN A 52 -10.67 -1.44 -9.23
C ASN A 52 -11.50 -0.42 -10.02
N SER A 53 -12.35 -0.86 -10.90
CA SER A 53 -13.00 -0.20 -12.04
C SER A 53 -13.70 1.16 -11.87
N ASN A 54 -13.55 1.85 -10.78
CA ASN A 54 -14.06 3.21 -10.60
C ASN A 54 -12.97 4.07 -9.98
N ASN A 55 -12.45 5.04 -10.72
CA ASN A 55 -11.64 6.12 -10.14
C ASN A 55 -12.52 6.90 -9.15
N ILE A 56 -12.33 6.63 -7.87
CA ILE A 56 -13.14 7.19 -6.79
C ILE A 56 -12.59 8.56 -6.37
N ASN A 57 -11.34 8.81 -6.75
CA ASN A 57 -10.58 9.98 -6.37
C ASN A 57 -10.23 10.76 -7.63
N ASN A 58 -10.39 12.08 -7.59
CA ASN A 58 -9.83 12.98 -8.61
C ASN A 58 -8.29 13.08 -8.53
N LEU A 59 -7.65 12.10 -7.88
CA LEU A 59 -6.20 12.03 -7.75
C LEU A 59 -5.59 11.41 -9.00
N SER A 60 -4.49 11.98 -9.47
CA SER A 60 -3.70 11.38 -10.53
C SER A 60 -2.98 10.13 -10.01
N ASN A 61 -2.64 9.21 -10.91
CA ASN A 61 -1.89 8.01 -10.57
C ASN A 61 -0.49 8.33 -9.99
N ASP A 62 0.02 9.53 -10.22
CA ASP A 62 1.32 9.99 -9.73
C ASP A 62 1.26 10.46 -8.27
N GLU A 63 0.08 10.72 -7.74
CA GLU A 63 -0.11 11.14 -6.35
C GLU A 63 -0.19 9.98 -5.36
N ILE A 64 -0.44 8.76 -5.84
CA ILE A 64 -0.62 7.56 -5.02
C ILE A 64 0.39 6.48 -5.41
N ALA A 65 1.13 5.98 -4.44
CA ALA A 65 1.92 4.75 -4.58
C ALA A 65 1.25 3.60 -3.82
N PHE A 66 1.12 2.43 -4.47
CA PHE A 66 0.54 1.24 -3.86
C PHE A 66 1.55 0.11 -3.78
N SER A 67 1.71 -0.46 -2.57
CA SER A 67 2.46 -1.69 -2.31
C SER A 67 1.51 -2.77 -1.79
N GLY A 68 1.25 -3.79 -2.61
CA GLY A 68 0.47 -4.98 -2.24
C GLY A 68 1.34 -6.13 -1.78
N HIS A 69 0.76 -7.32 -1.74
CA HIS A 69 1.49 -8.56 -1.40
C HIS A 69 2.55 -8.95 -2.45
N LEU A 70 2.34 -8.57 -3.71
CA LEU A 70 3.32 -8.80 -4.77
C LEU A 70 4.26 -7.61 -4.83
N ASP A 71 5.54 -7.88 -4.63
CA ASP A 71 6.58 -6.85 -4.53
C ASP A 71 6.88 -6.13 -5.87
N GLY A 72 6.34 -6.61 -7.00
CA GLY A 72 6.60 -6.05 -8.32
C GLY A 72 8.05 -6.22 -8.77
N VAL A 73 8.76 -7.17 -8.16
CA VAL A 73 10.17 -7.46 -8.43
C VAL A 73 10.29 -8.37 -9.64
N LYS A 74 11.16 -8.00 -10.58
CA LYS A 74 11.51 -8.83 -11.75
C LYS A 74 12.62 -9.80 -11.35
N SER A 75 12.29 -11.09 -11.18
CA SER A 75 13.20 -12.11 -10.68
C SER A 75 14.41 -12.38 -11.58
N THR A 76 14.27 -12.10 -12.88
CA THR A 76 15.31 -12.27 -13.91
C THR A 76 16.26 -11.09 -14.04
N LEU A 77 16.08 -10.05 -13.24
CA LEU A 77 16.97 -8.89 -13.17
C LEU A 77 17.71 -8.90 -11.84
N THR A 78 18.88 -8.29 -11.81
CA THR A 78 19.60 -7.99 -10.57
C THR A 78 18.84 -6.94 -9.74
N VAL A 79 19.22 -6.77 -8.47
CA VAL A 79 18.69 -5.71 -7.61
C VAL A 79 18.89 -4.35 -8.28
N ASN A 80 20.09 -4.04 -8.76
CA ASN A 80 20.42 -2.77 -9.39
C ASN A 80 19.61 -2.55 -10.68
N GLU A 81 19.44 -3.56 -11.51
CA GLU A 81 18.62 -3.49 -12.73
C GLU A 81 17.13 -3.25 -12.40
N ASN A 82 16.60 -3.90 -11.36
CA ASN A 82 15.24 -3.62 -10.88
C ASN A 82 15.08 -2.15 -10.46
N LEU A 83 16.04 -1.62 -9.69
CA LEU A 83 16.01 -0.22 -9.25
C LEU A 83 16.12 0.74 -10.43
N LYS A 84 17.05 0.51 -11.37
CA LYS A 84 17.19 1.31 -12.59
C LYS A 84 15.95 1.29 -13.47
N PHE A 85 15.31 0.12 -13.58
CA PHE A 85 14.05 0.00 -14.32
C PHE A 85 12.98 0.92 -13.73
N TRP A 86 12.75 0.86 -12.41
CA TRP A 86 11.75 1.69 -11.76
C TRP A 86 12.14 3.17 -11.70
N ALA A 87 13.41 3.47 -11.51
CA ALA A 87 13.93 4.85 -11.58
C ALA A 87 13.65 5.46 -12.95
N GLY A 88 13.85 4.70 -14.03
CA GLY A 88 13.49 5.14 -15.38
C GLY A 88 11.99 5.36 -15.57
N VAL A 89 11.15 4.50 -14.98
CA VAL A 89 9.67 4.66 -15.04
C VAL A 89 9.22 5.94 -14.34
N TYR A 90 9.81 6.25 -13.17
CA TYR A 90 9.44 7.42 -12.37
C TYR A 90 10.29 8.67 -12.63
N ASN A 91 11.18 8.61 -13.60
CA ASN A 91 12.09 9.69 -13.99
C ASN A 91 12.85 10.28 -12.79
N THR A 92 13.52 9.41 -12.04
CA THR A 92 14.31 9.75 -10.84
C THR A 92 15.68 9.07 -10.92
N ASP A 93 16.69 9.65 -10.25
CA ASP A 93 18.05 9.14 -10.13
C ASP A 93 18.47 8.79 -8.69
N ASN A 94 17.53 8.85 -7.75
CA ASN A 94 17.76 8.67 -6.30
C ASN A 94 18.09 7.21 -5.88
N ILE A 95 18.68 6.41 -6.76
CA ILE A 95 18.90 4.97 -6.54
C ILE A 95 19.89 4.73 -5.41
N ASP A 96 21.03 5.44 -5.38
CA ASP A 96 22.08 5.23 -4.38
C ASP A 96 21.60 5.45 -2.94
N ASN A 97 20.78 6.47 -2.73
CA ASN A 97 20.19 6.75 -1.43
C ASN A 97 19.23 5.62 -1.01
N ILE A 98 18.41 5.13 -1.93
CA ILE A 98 17.46 4.03 -1.67
C ILE A 98 18.20 2.74 -1.34
N ILE A 99 19.26 2.41 -2.05
CA ILE A 99 20.13 1.25 -1.77
C ILE A 99 20.66 1.33 -0.33
N LYS A 100 21.08 2.51 0.10
CA LYS A 100 21.60 2.74 1.47
C LYS A 100 20.49 2.59 2.51
N ILE A 101 19.35 3.27 2.34
CA ILE A 101 18.22 3.25 3.28
C ILE A 101 17.72 1.82 3.49
N LEU A 102 17.56 1.06 2.40
CA LEU A 102 17.02 -0.30 2.44
C LEU A 102 18.08 -1.38 2.68
N ASN A 103 19.34 -0.97 2.90
CA ASN A 103 20.46 -1.89 3.11
C ASN A 103 20.54 -2.97 2.01
N LEU A 104 20.62 -2.51 0.75
CA LEU A 104 20.69 -3.37 -0.44
C LEU A 104 22.08 -3.40 -1.08
N ARG A 105 23.08 -2.67 -0.56
CA ARG A 105 24.41 -2.48 -1.15
C ARG A 105 25.09 -3.82 -1.50
N ASP A 106 25.10 -4.76 -0.58
CA ASP A 106 25.76 -6.06 -0.76
C ASP A 106 24.97 -6.99 -1.71
N LEU A 107 23.80 -6.58 -2.13
CA LEU A 107 22.88 -7.37 -2.96
C LEU A 107 22.75 -6.82 -4.39
N GLU A 108 23.35 -5.69 -4.70
CA GLU A 108 23.14 -4.96 -5.96
C GLU A 108 23.28 -5.82 -7.21
N ASN A 109 24.31 -6.68 -7.22
CA ASN A 109 24.65 -7.53 -8.37
C ASN A 109 23.99 -8.94 -8.30
N ARG A 110 23.20 -9.21 -7.23
CA ARG A 110 22.50 -10.50 -7.12
C ARG A 110 21.21 -10.47 -7.92
N MET A 111 20.89 -11.62 -8.52
CA MET A 111 19.60 -11.82 -9.17
C MET A 111 18.48 -11.72 -8.14
N ALA A 112 17.45 -10.96 -8.45
CA ALA A 112 16.34 -10.77 -7.52
C ALA A 112 15.57 -12.07 -7.25
N GLY A 113 15.64 -13.04 -8.17
CA GLY A 113 15.11 -14.39 -7.96
C GLY A 113 15.75 -15.13 -6.79
N GLU A 114 17.03 -14.86 -6.50
CA GLU A 114 17.84 -15.54 -5.47
C GLU A 114 17.73 -14.89 -4.07
N LEU A 115 17.05 -13.77 -3.98
CA LEU A 115 16.86 -13.07 -2.72
C LEU A 115 15.93 -13.83 -1.78
N SER A 116 16.18 -13.72 -0.46
CA SER A 116 15.23 -14.16 0.56
C SER A 116 13.92 -13.36 0.48
N ALA A 117 12.85 -13.87 1.08
CA ALA A 117 11.57 -13.16 1.11
C ALA A 117 11.69 -11.74 1.67
N GLY A 118 12.43 -11.56 2.78
CA GLY A 118 12.66 -10.25 3.38
C GLY A 118 13.49 -9.32 2.48
N GLN A 119 14.50 -9.86 1.75
CA GLN A 119 15.28 -9.08 0.80
C GLN A 119 14.43 -8.66 -0.40
N LYS A 120 13.57 -9.55 -0.93
CA LYS A 120 12.62 -9.24 -2.00
C LYS A 120 11.64 -8.16 -1.55
N ARG A 121 11.14 -8.26 -0.30
CA ARG A 121 10.23 -7.24 0.24
C ARG A 121 10.88 -5.87 0.32
N ARG A 122 12.14 -5.79 0.79
CA ARG A 122 12.90 -4.52 0.79
C ARG A 122 13.07 -3.95 -0.62
N LEU A 123 13.41 -4.80 -1.58
CA LEU A 123 13.53 -4.37 -2.99
C LEU A 123 12.17 -3.92 -3.56
N GLY A 124 11.07 -4.60 -3.22
CA GLY A 124 9.72 -4.19 -3.62
C GLY A 124 9.31 -2.83 -3.05
N LEU A 125 9.69 -2.55 -1.79
CA LEU A 125 9.44 -1.25 -1.17
C LEU A 125 10.30 -0.12 -1.76
N ALA A 126 11.48 -0.44 -2.31
CA ALA A 126 12.32 0.53 -3.01
C ALA A 126 11.55 1.24 -4.13
N ARG A 127 10.64 0.54 -4.80
CA ARG A 127 9.78 1.12 -5.84
C ARG A 127 8.95 2.30 -5.31
N MET A 128 8.42 2.20 -4.10
CA MET A 128 7.64 3.31 -3.50
C MET A 128 8.53 4.54 -3.23
N LEU A 129 9.74 4.30 -2.75
CA LEU A 129 10.72 5.37 -2.50
C LEU A 129 11.20 6.07 -3.77
N LEU A 130 11.10 5.41 -4.92
CA LEU A 130 11.43 5.99 -6.22
C LEU A 130 10.29 6.88 -6.77
N THR A 131 9.09 6.80 -6.19
CA THR A 131 7.98 7.66 -6.59
C THR A 131 8.03 9.01 -5.89
N ASN A 132 7.42 10.03 -6.50
CA ASN A 132 7.15 11.31 -5.83
C ASN A 132 5.75 11.35 -5.22
N ALA A 133 5.10 10.18 -5.08
CA ALA A 133 3.73 10.07 -4.59
C ALA A 133 3.61 10.54 -3.14
N LYS A 134 2.65 11.42 -2.88
CA LYS A 134 2.38 11.95 -1.55
C LYS A 134 1.58 11.01 -0.66
N ILE A 135 0.84 10.08 -1.26
CA ILE A 135 0.00 9.13 -0.52
C ILE A 135 0.54 7.73 -0.74
N TRP A 136 0.95 7.08 0.34
CA TRP A 136 1.37 5.69 0.30
C TRP A 136 0.27 4.77 0.82
N LEU A 137 -0.08 3.78 0.01
CA LEU A 137 -1.01 2.71 0.36
C LEU A 137 -0.22 1.41 0.47
N MET A 138 -0.18 0.84 1.67
CA MET A 138 0.66 -0.32 1.97
C MET A 138 -0.17 -1.47 2.54
N ASP A 139 -0.15 -2.60 1.84
CA ASP A 139 -0.87 -3.79 2.26
C ASP A 139 0.09 -4.80 2.89
N GLU A 140 0.05 -4.92 4.22
CA GLU A 140 0.91 -5.79 5.05
C GLU A 140 2.42 -5.61 4.73
N PRO A 141 2.99 -4.41 4.83
CA PRO A 141 4.36 -4.12 4.37
C PRO A 141 5.44 -4.88 5.14
N THR A 142 5.15 -5.38 6.33
CA THR A 142 6.12 -6.00 7.24
C THR A 142 5.93 -7.51 7.43
N VAL A 143 5.04 -8.13 6.67
CA VAL A 143 4.84 -9.59 6.74
C VAL A 143 6.14 -10.32 6.42
N SER A 144 6.50 -11.30 7.24
CA SER A 144 7.71 -12.15 7.13
C SER A 144 9.04 -11.40 7.24
N LEU A 145 9.05 -10.22 7.85
CA LEU A 145 10.25 -9.44 8.13
C LEU A 145 10.68 -9.61 9.59
N ASP A 146 11.99 -9.52 9.80
CA ASP A 146 12.57 -9.40 11.14
C ASP A 146 12.32 -8.00 11.76
N GLU A 147 12.51 -7.88 13.06
CA GLU A 147 12.30 -6.62 13.79
C GLU A 147 13.17 -5.48 13.26
N LYS A 148 14.43 -5.77 12.86
CA LYS A 148 15.35 -4.78 12.33
C LYS A 148 14.83 -4.20 11.01
N THR A 149 14.36 -5.05 10.12
CA THR A 149 13.78 -4.61 8.83
C THR A 149 12.44 -3.91 9.04
N THR A 150 11.61 -4.40 9.97
CA THR A 150 10.35 -3.74 10.36
C THR A 150 10.61 -2.32 10.85
N LYS A 151 11.64 -2.12 11.69
CA LYS A 151 12.03 -0.79 12.17
C LYS A 151 12.45 0.13 11.03
N ILE A 152 13.27 -0.36 10.09
CA ILE A 152 13.66 0.43 8.89
C ILE A 152 12.43 0.91 8.13
N ILE A 153 11.44 0.04 7.92
CA ILE A 153 10.21 0.39 7.22
C ILE A 153 9.40 1.43 8.00
N SER A 154 9.29 1.27 9.33
CA SER A 154 8.62 2.25 10.19
C SER A 154 9.28 3.62 10.08
N ASP A 155 10.61 3.67 10.18
CA ASP A 155 11.38 4.92 10.08
C ASP A 155 11.18 5.60 8.70
N ILE A 156 11.12 4.81 7.62
CA ILE A 156 10.83 5.31 6.26
C ILE A 156 9.43 5.92 6.18
N ILE A 157 8.42 5.26 6.76
CA ILE A 157 7.04 5.77 6.77
C ILE A 157 6.95 7.07 7.57
N VAL A 158 7.61 7.13 8.73
CA VAL A 158 7.67 8.33 9.57
C VAL A 158 8.28 9.49 8.79
N ASN A 159 9.44 9.27 8.16
CA ASN A 159 10.13 10.29 7.36
C ASN A 159 9.24 10.80 6.22
N HIS A 160 8.58 9.89 5.49
CA HIS A 160 7.64 10.28 4.44
C HIS A 160 6.51 11.18 4.95
N CYS A 161 5.92 10.84 6.09
CA CYS A 161 4.88 11.66 6.71
C CYS A 161 5.42 13.01 7.18
N ASP A 162 6.60 13.05 7.81
CA ASP A 162 7.22 14.29 8.30
C ASP A 162 7.63 15.23 7.15
N GLU A 163 7.94 14.69 5.96
CA GLU A 163 8.19 15.44 4.73
C GLU A 163 6.90 15.91 4.01
N GLY A 164 5.76 15.71 4.63
CA GLY A 164 4.47 16.20 4.13
C GLY A 164 3.66 15.18 3.33
N GLY A 165 4.14 13.94 3.23
CA GLY A 165 3.37 12.82 2.71
C GLY A 165 2.31 12.33 3.70
N ALA A 166 1.65 11.23 3.37
CA ALA A 166 0.72 10.53 4.25
C ALA A 166 0.64 9.05 3.87
N ALA A 167 0.22 8.19 4.80
CA ALA A 167 0.14 6.76 4.55
C ALA A 167 -1.17 6.14 5.04
N ILE A 168 -1.66 5.13 4.31
CA ILE A 168 -2.71 4.22 4.77
C ILE A 168 -2.13 2.79 4.73
N ILE A 169 -2.09 2.13 5.87
CA ILE A 169 -1.36 0.87 6.04
C ILE A 169 -2.28 -0.18 6.64
N SER A 170 -2.44 -1.32 5.97
CA SER A 170 -2.98 -2.50 6.61
C SER A 170 -1.83 -3.26 7.29
N THR A 171 -1.98 -3.57 8.56
CA THR A 171 -1.00 -4.37 9.29
C THR A 171 -1.55 -4.97 10.57
N HIS A 172 -1.03 -6.15 10.93
CA HIS A 172 -1.27 -6.80 12.21
C HIS A 172 -0.14 -6.51 13.23
N VAL A 173 1.00 -6.02 12.76
CA VAL A 173 2.17 -5.66 13.58
C VAL A 173 2.03 -4.22 14.06
N ASP A 174 2.47 -3.96 15.29
CA ASP A 174 2.60 -2.58 15.76
C ASP A 174 3.87 -1.96 15.15
N LEU A 175 3.69 -0.94 14.35
CA LEU A 175 4.78 -0.22 13.70
C LEU A 175 5.28 0.98 14.51
N ASN A 176 4.70 1.23 15.70
CA ASN A 176 5.06 2.37 16.56
C ASN A 176 5.11 3.71 15.79
N LEU A 177 4.12 3.96 14.93
CA LEU A 177 4.05 5.16 14.11
C LEU A 177 3.47 6.32 14.93
N PRO A 178 4.22 7.39 15.19
CA PRO A 178 3.69 8.58 15.82
C PRO A 178 2.60 9.21 14.91
N LYS A 179 1.60 9.82 15.52
CA LYS A 179 0.48 10.47 14.80
C LYS A 179 -0.36 9.52 13.93
N SER A 180 -0.34 8.21 14.22
CA SER A 180 -1.21 7.28 13.53
C SER A 180 -2.61 7.24 14.15
N THR A 181 -3.63 7.08 13.31
CA THR A 181 -5.01 6.82 13.71
C THR A 181 -5.43 5.42 13.26
N ILE A 182 -6.29 4.78 14.04
CA ILE A 182 -6.81 3.44 13.69
C ILE A 182 -8.16 3.59 13.01
N LEU A 183 -8.30 2.97 11.84
CA LEU A 183 -9.57 2.78 11.16
C LEU A 183 -9.94 1.29 11.21
N ASP A 184 -10.92 0.95 12.04
CA ASP A 184 -11.43 -0.43 12.12
C ASP A 184 -12.39 -0.71 10.97
N ILE A 185 -11.98 -1.61 10.07
CA ILE A 185 -12.77 -2.02 8.91
C ILE A 185 -14.08 -2.71 9.31
N ASN A 186 -14.15 -3.32 10.50
CA ASN A 186 -15.38 -3.95 10.96
C ASN A 186 -16.53 -2.96 11.13
N SER A 187 -16.26 -1.68 11.38
CA SER A 187 -17.27 -0.61 11.48
C SER A 187 -17.99 -0.34 10.16
N PHE A 188 -17.47 -0.86 9.06
CA PHE A 188 -17.98 -0.64 7.69
C PHE A 188 -18.48 -1.93 7.04
N LYS A 189 -18.82 -2.94 7.84
CA LYS A 189 -19.44 -4.17 7.30
C LYS A 189 -20.80 -3.84 6.69
N PRO A 190 -21.09 -4.37 5.48
CA PRO A 190 -22.41 -4.21 4.88
C PRO A 190 -23.50 -4.72 5.81
N SER A 191 -24.58 -3.96 5.99
CA SER A 191 -25.78 -4.47 6.68
C SER A 191 -26.43 -5.57 5.84
N VAL A 192 -26.95 -6.60 6.53
CA VAL A 192 -27.72 -7.68 5.92
C VAL A 192 -28.90 -7.06 5.17
N GLY A 193 -28.89 -7.10 3.83
CA GLY A 193 -29.89 -6.45 2.97
C GLY A 193 -29.30 -5.54 1.87
N LYS A 194 -28.03 -5.13 1.95
CA LYS A 194 -27.32 -4.42 0.86
C LYS A 194 -26.66 -5.38 -0.16
N GLU A 195 -26.64 -6.69 0.08
CA GLU A 195 -26.27 -7.68 -0.92
C GLU A 195 -27.42 -7.84 -1.91
N ILE A 196 -27.33 -7.13 -3.02
CA ILE A 196 -28.18 -7.40 -4.17
C ILE A 196 -27.60 -8.67 -4.81
N ASP A 197 -28.27 -9.81 -4.57
CA ASP A 197 -28.00 -11.03 -5.33
C ASP A 197 -28.38 -10.75 -6.80
N PRO A 198 -27.43 -10.77 -7.76
CA PRO A 198 -27.74 -10.51 -9.16
C PRO A 198 -28.74 -11.52 -9.75
N PHE A 199 -28.85 -12.71 -9.15
CA PHE A 199 -29.78 -13.76 -9.57
C PHE A 199 -31.23 -13.56 -9.10
N LEU A 200 -31.48 -12.68 -8.11
CA LEU A 200 -32.83 -12.34 -7.68
C LEU A 200 -33.52 -11.26 -8.51
N LYS A 201 -32.85 -10.68 -9.52
CA LYS A 201 -33.43 -9.76 -10.50
C LYS A 201 -33.85 -10.42 -11.82
N GLY A 202 -33.96 -11.74 -11.86
CA GLY A 202 -34.61 -12.45 -12.96
C GLY A 202 -36.11 -12.18 -12.93
N ASN A 203 -36.59 -11.16 -13.62
CA ASN A 203 -37.97 -11.11 -14.07
C ASN A 203 -38.16 -12.23 -15.07
N PHE A 204 -38.98 -13.20 -14.70
CA PHE A 204 -39.65 -14.10 -15.65
C PHE A 204 -40.65 -13.31 -16.48
#